data_e219ea6d557229c6f0df72e4b9282762
#
_entry.id   e219ea6d557229c6f0df72e4b9282762
#
_cell.length_a   1.000
_cell.length_b   1.000
_cell.length_c   1.000
_cell.angle_alpha   90.00
_cell.angle_beta   90.00
_cell.angle_gamma   90.00
#
_symmetry.space_group_name_H-M   'P 1'
#
loop_
_entity.id
_entity.type
_entity.pdbx_description
1 polymer ?
#
loop_
_entity_poly.entity_id
_entity_poly.type
_entity_poly.pdbx_seq_one_letter_code
_entity_poly.pdbx_strand_id
1 'polypeptide(L)'
;MNTGKQQTYTAVSVVIDAIVLTVSYVISYLIQFALQNNLAPFDSRNYWPPLMIIVISYLMLYAFFHIYGSFRMTGRRKEAVLIGKVNIIGALILFAVFFVISNTEGYNWIVGFSRMMILWMTILNTIFMVVWRNIFRFILMKLGNSRFNRKPVLIVGYSQAAEAYIERVMTHKQWGYDILGILDDHLHTNESVRGISVLGPIESLEEYLSKNIAESIIITLKLKEYDRLEEIVHVCEKSGVHTEFVPDYNDIISTKPYTVDFLGLPLIHIRHVPLMEAGNAFIKRAMDIVGSLLCIVLFSPIMLAAAIAVKLSSPGPLIFKQERVGLHNRTFKMYKFRSMTVQKASEEVSK
;
A
#
# COMPACT_ATOMS: atom_id res chain seq x y z
N MET A 1 9.22 16.33 12.03
CA MET A 1 7.77 16.27 12.29
C MET A 1 7.52 16.47 13.77
N ASN A 2 6.67 17.41 14.15
CA ASN A 2 6.44 17.73 15.58
C ASN A 2 5.86 16.48 16.26
N THR A 3 6.71 15.68 16.86
CA THR A 3 6.43 14.36 17.47
C THR A 3 5.27 14.42 18.45
N GLY A 4 5.11 15.51 19.19
CA GLY A 4 4.03 15.69 20.16
C GLY A 4 2.62 15.74 19.52
N LYS A 5 2.42 16.45 18.42
CA LYS A 5 1.10 16.52 17.75
C LYS A 5 0.70 15.18 17.14
N GLN A 6 1.66 14.44 16.56
CA GLN A 6 1.38 13.12 16.02
C GLN A 6 1.01 12.12 17.12
N GLN A 7 1.72 12.15 18.24
CA GLN A 7 1.40 11.32 19.40
C GLN A 7 0.00 11.59 19.92
N THR A 8 -0.40 12.88 20.02
CA THR A 8 -1.75 13.26 20.41
C THR A 8 -2.82 12.73 19.47
N TYR A 9 -2.62 12.84 18.15
CA TYR A 9 -3.57 12.29 17.15
C TYR A 9 -3.65 10.77 17.24
N THR A 10 -2.53 10.09 17.46
CA THR A 10 -2.50 8.64 17.64
C THR A 10 -3.26 8.25 18.93
N ALA A 11 -3.02 8.93 20.05
CA ALA A 11 -3.71 8.65 21.30
C ALA A 11 -5.23 8.84 21.17
N VAL A 12 -5.67 9.95 20.56
CA VAL A 12 -7.09 10.20 20.29
C VAL A 12 -7.68 9.09 19.41
N SER A 13 -6.96 8.66 18.38
CA SER A 13 -7.44 7.60 17.50
C SER A 13 -7.59 6.27 18.22
N VAL A 14 -6.64 5.90 19.10
CA VAL A 14 -6.71 4.66 19.89
C VAL A 14 -7.93 4.67 20.80
N VAL A 15 -8.21 5.80 21.47
CA VAL A 15 -9.39 5.94 22.36
C VAL A 15 -10.67 5.77 21.55
N ILE A 16 -10.77 6.41 20.40
CA ILE A 16 -11.99 6.31 19.58
C ILE A 16 -12.14 4.92 18.98
N ASP A 17 -11.05 4.28 18.56
CA ASP A 17 -11.08 2.91 18.07
C ASP A 17 -11.56 1.94 19.17
N ALA A 18 -11.16 2.15 20.42
CA ALA A 18 -11.68 1.38 21.56
C ALA A 18 -13.20 1.58 21.73
N ILE A 19 -13.69 2.82 21.59
CA ILE A 19 -15.13 3.13 21.66
C ILE A 19 -15.86 2.45 20.48
N VAL A 20 -15.33 2.53 19.26
CA VAL A 20 -15.92 1.90 18.07
C VAL A 20 -16.00 0.38 18.24
N LEU A 21 -14.94 -0.25 18.74
CA LEU A 21 -14.91 -1.68 19.04
C LEU A 21 -16.00 -2.05 20.08
N THR A 22 -16.09 -1.28 21.15
CA THR A 22 -17.09 -1.50 22.21
C THR A 22 -18.51 -1.35 21.68
N VAL A 23 -18.78 -0.30 20.91
CA VAL A 23 -20.09 -0.07 20.29
C VAL A 23 -20.44 -1.19 19.30
N SER A 24 -19.47 -1.59 18.46
CA SER A 24 -19.66 -2.69 17.51
C SER A 24 -19.99 -4.00 18.22
N TYR A 25 -19.33 -4.27 19.34
CA TYR A 25 -19.59 -5.44 20.18
C TYR A 25 -21.00 -5.42 20.77
N VAL A 26 -21.40 -4.30 21.39
CA VAL A 26 -22.73 -4.16 21.99
C VAL A 26 -23.84 -4.28 20.93
N ILE A 27 -23.68 -3.62 19.80
CA ILE A 27 -24.68 -3.73 18.70
C ILE A 27 -24.75 -5.16 18.16
N SER A 28 -23.61 -5.84 18.01
CA SER A 28 -23.58 -7.25 17.58
C SER A 28 -24.31 -8.17 18.54
N TYR A 29 -24.16 -7.90 19.84
CA TYR A 29 -24.92 -8.60 20.89
C TYR A 29 -26.43 -8.36 20.70
N LEU A 30 -26.85 -7.12 20.59
CA LEU A 30 -28.26 -6.76 20.43
C LEU A 30 -28.86 -7.39 19.15
N ILE A 31 -28.17 -7.35 18.02
CA ILE A 31 -28.62 -7.99 16.77
C ILE A 31 -28.78 -9.51 16.96
N GLN A 32 -27.79 -10.16 17.56
CA GLN A 32 -27.79 -11.59 17.73
C GLN A 32 -28.98 -12.07 18.59
N PHE A 33 -29.25 -11.39 19.69
CA PHE A 33 -30.33 -11.76 20.62
C PHE A 33 -31.70 -11.27 20.16
N ALA A 34 -31.79 -10.13 19.45
CA ALA A 34 -33.04 -9.70 18.82
C ALA A 34 -33.50 -10.67 17.75
N LEU A 35 -32.58 -11.19 16.92
CA LEU A 35 -32.89 -12.20 15.90
C LEU A 35 -33.35 -13.54 16.47
N GLN A 36 -32.98 -13.86 17.70
CA GLN A 36 -33.38 -15.08 18.38
C GLN A 36 -34.66 -14.92 19.22
N ASN A 37 -35.36 -13.79 19.17
CA ASN A 37 -36.49 -13.44 20.03
C ASN A 37 -36.23 -13.62 21.54
N ASN A 38 -34.99 -13.63 21.96
CA ASN A 38 -34.52 -13.80 23.31
C ASN A 38 -33.77 -12.53 23.75
N LEU A 39 -34.48 -11.41 23.93
CA LEU A 39 -33.93 -10.20 24.52
C LEU A 39 -33.71 -10.42 26.01
N ALA A 40 -32.80 -11.34 26.35
CA ALA A 40 -32.30 -11.39 27.72
C ALA A 40 -31.51 -10.12 28.03
N PRO A 41 -31.64 -9.52 29.23
CA PRO A 41 -30.80 -8.41 29.62
C PRO A 41 -29.33 -8.80 29.47
N PHE A 42 -28.48 -7.86 29.04
CA PHE A 42 -27.06 -8.06 28.86
C PHE A 42 -26.46 -8.72 30.12
N ASP A 43 -26.15 -10.01 30.00
CA ASP A 43 -25.60 -10.76 31.13
C ASP A 43 -24.13 -10.36 31.32
N SER A 44 -23.94 -9.50 32.30
CA SER A 44 -22.62 -8.94 32.63
C SER A 44 -21.59 -10.00 32.99
N ARG A 45 -22.00 -11.17 33.48
CA ARG A 45 -21.06 -12.24 33.87
C ARG A 45 -20.42 -12.93 32.66
N ASN A 46 -21.18 -13.12 31.58
CA ASN A 46 -20.73 -13.90 30.41
C ASN A 46 -20.19 -13.04 29.28
N TYR A 47 -20.56 -11.76 29.20
CA TYR A 47 -20.21 -10.92 28.06
C TYR A 47 -19.21 -9.79 28.35
N TRP A 48 -19.04 -9.34 29.62
CA TRP A 48 -18.04 -8.34 29.95
C TRP A 48 -16.59 -8.83 29.84
N PRO A 49 -16.21 -10.02 30.36
CA PRO A 49 -14.84 -10.49 30.23
C PRO A 49 -14.37 -10.64 28.77
N PRO A 50 -15.17 -11.26 27.85
CA PRO A 50 -14.82 -11.30 26.44
C PRO A 50 -14.66 -9.94 25.78
N LEU A 51 -15.50 -8.96 26.13
CA LEU A 51 -15.40 -7.60 25.59
C LEU A 51 -14.02 -6.99 25.86
N MET A 52 -13.55 -7.05 27.10
CA MET A 52 -12.24 -6.48 27.47
C MET A 52 -11.10 -7.15 26.71
N ILE A 53 -11.13 -8.48 26.64
CA ILE A 53 -10.12 -9.27 25.91
C ILE A 53 -10.13 -8.91 24.42
N ILE A 54 -11.31 -8.82 23.81
CA ILE A 54 -11.48 -8.50 22.41
C ILE A 54 -10.96 -7.09 22.11
N VAL A 55 -11.34 -6.08 22.88
CA VAL A 55 -10.90 -4.69 22.67
C VAL A 55 -9.39 -4.59 22.76
N ILE A 56 -8.76 -5.16 23.78
CA ILE A 56 -7.31 -5.12 23.95
C ILE A 56 -6.62 -5.86 22.80
N SER A 57 -7.11 -7.03 22.44
CA SER A 57 -6.54 -7.84 21.35
C SER A 57 -6.59 -7.12 20.01
N TYR A 58 -7.72 -6.48 19.67
CA TYR A 58 -7.84 -5.72 18.43
C TYR A 58 -6.98 -4.46 18.42
N LEU A 59 -6.88 -3.73 19.53
CA LEU A 59 -5.99 -2.58 19.62
C LEU A 59 -4.51 -2.99 19.43
N MET A 60 -4.09 -4.12 20.01
CA MET A 60 -2.76 -4.68 19.78
C MET A 60 -2.55 -5.08 18.31
N LEU A 61 -3.55 -5.72 17.70
CA LEU A 61 -3.51 -6.06 16.28
C LEU A 61 -3.40 -4.80 15.40
N TYR A 62 -4.16 -3.76 15.69
CA TYR A 62 -4.10 -2.49 14.96
C TYR A 62 -2.73 -1.82 15.10
N ALA A 63 -2.12 -1.87 16.27
CA ALA A 63 -0.77 -1.37 16.49
C ALA A 63 0.26 -2.21 15.71
N PHE A 64 0.17 -3.53 15.77
CA PHE A 64 1.06 -4.45 15.05
C PHE A 64 1.02 -4.25 13.52
N PHE A 65 -0.17 -4.08 12.95
CA PHE A 65 -0.34 -3.81 11.52
C PHE A 65 -0.14 -2.34 11.14
N HIS A 66 0.41 -1.51 12.02
CA HIS A 66 0.72 -0.11 11.79
C HIS A 66 -0.48 0.74 11.29
N ILE A 67 -1.71 0.39 11.72
CA ILE A 67 -2.92 1.16 11.40
C ILE A 67 -2.84 2.59 11.95
N TYR A 68 -2.06 2.80 13.02
CA TYR A 68 -1.80 4.10 13.65
C TYR A 68 -0.65 4.88 12.98
N GLY A 69 -0.18 4.45 11.83
CA GLY A 69 0.81 5.18 11.04
C GLY A 69 0.29 6.53 10.54
N SER A 70 1.11 7.22 9.75
CA SER A 70 0.76 8.56 9.26
C SER A 70 -0.52 8.55 8.41
N PHE A 71 -1.64 9.02 9.00
CA PHE A 71 -2.94 9.19 8.33
C PHE A 71 -2.89 10.05 7.07
N ARG A 72 -1.89 10.92 6.98
CA ARG A 72 -1.77 11.91 5.90
C ARG A 72 -1.30 11.29 4.59
N MET A 73 -0.48 10.21 4.66
CA MET A 73 0.16 9.61 3.49
C MET A 73 -0.56 8.39 2.94
N THR A 74 -1.44 7.74 3.73
CA THR A 74 -2.14 6.53 3.29
C THR A 74 -3.42 6.87 2.53
N GLY A 75 -3.58 6.35 1.33
CA GLY A 75 -4.78 6.54 0.52
C GLY A 75 -6.00 5.86 1.15
N ARG A 76 -7.20 6.49 1.06
CA ARG A 76 -8.46 5.99 1.66
C ARG A 76 -8.76 4.52 1.36
N ARG A 77 -8.55 4.09 0.10
CA ARG A 77 -8.81 2.70 -0.31
C ARG A 77 -7.83 1.71 0.34
N LYS A 78 -6.55 2.07 0.41
CA LYS A 78 -5.53 1.22 1.04
C LYS A 78 -5.79 1.05 2.53
N GLU A 79 -6.17 2.12 3.21
CA GLU A 79 -6.52 2.08 4.63
C GLU A 79 -7.77 1.22 4.88
N ALA A 80 -8.85 1.40 4.12
CA ALA A 80 -10.07 0.60 4.25
C ALA A 80 -9.81 -0.90 4.01
N VAL A 81 -9.00 -1.25 3.00
CA VAL A 81 -8.61 -2.64 2.74
C VAL A 81 -7.76 -3.20 3.87
N LEU A 82 -6.84 -2.41 4.44
CA LEU A 82 -6.02 -2.83 5.57
C LEU A 82 -6.88 -3.10 6.80
N ILE A 83 -7.81 -2.19 7.14
CA ILE A 83 -8.76 -2.37 8.24
C ILE A 83 -9.57 -3.66 8.04
N GLY A 84 -10.12 -3.88 6.84
CA GLY A 84 -10.86 -5.11 6.53
C GLY A 84 -10.01 -6.38 6.72
N LYS A 85 -8.78 -6.39 6.21
CA LYS A 85 -7.85 -7.52 6.39
C LYS A 85 -7.56 -7.80 7.87
N VAL A 86 -7.25 -6.77 8.64
CA VAL A 86 -6.93 -6.91 10.06
C VAL A 86 -8.13 -7.39 10.86
N ASN A 87 -9.33 -6.90 10.55
CA ASN A 87 -10.56 -7.36 11.20
C ASN A 87 -10.87 -8.83 10.89
N ILE A 88 -10.64 -9.27 9.65
CA ILE A 88 -10.80 -10.69 9.28
C ILE A 88 -9.79 -11.56 10.03
N ILE A 89 -8.52 -11.14 10.09
CA ILE A 89 -7.48 -11.86 10.84
C ILE A 89 -7.87 -11.93 12.32
N GLY A 90 -8.31 -10.82 12.91
CA GLY A 90 -8.77 -10.77 14.30
C GLY A 90 -9.95 -11.70 14.55
N ALA A 91 -10.92 -11.75 13.64
CA ALA A 91 -12.05 -12.67 13.72
C ALA A 91 -11.59 -14.14 13.69
N LEU A 92 -10.68 -14.51 12.78
CA LEU A 92 -10.12 -15.85 12.69
C LEU A 92 -9.38 -16.26 13.97
N ILE A 93 -8.60 -15.36 14.54
CA ILE A 93 -7.92 -15.59 15.82
C ILE A 93 -8.94 -15.79 16.94
N LEU A 94 -9.97 -14.94 17.02
CA LEU A 94 -11.03 -15.10 18.02
C LEU A 94 -11.79 -16.42 17.85
N PHE A 95 -12.14 -16.79 16.63
CA PHE A 95 -12.77 -18.11 16.37
C PHE A 95 -11.89 -19.26 16.86
N ALA A 96 -10.59 -19.22 16.57
CA ALA A 96 -9.66 -20.25 17.01
C ALA A 96 -9.54 -20.29 18.55
N VAL A 97 -9.36 -19.14 19.18
CA VAL A 97 -9.26 -19.02 20.64
C VAL A 97 -10.53 -19.51 21.33
N PHE A 98 -11.70 -19.04 20.91
CA PHE A 98 -12.96 -19.50 21.49
C PHE A 98 -13.25 -20.98 21.21
N PHE A 99 -12.82 -21.52 20.07
CA PHE A 99 -12.94 -22.95 19.80
C PHE A 99 -12.09 -23.78 20.75
N VAL A 100 -10.85 -23.40 20.98
CA VAL A 100 -9.95 -24.08 21.93
C VAL A 100 -10.49 -24.01 23.35
N ILE A 101 -10.88 -22.80 23.81
CA ILE A 101 -11.34 -22.60 25.18
C ILE A 101 -12.69 -23.32 25.43
N SER A 102 -13.59 -23.35 24.44
CA SER A 102 -14.88 -24.03 24.60
C SER A 102 -14.76 -25.54 24.76
N ASN A 103 -13.63 -26.13 24.37
CA ASN A 103 -13.35 -27.56 24.52
C ASN A 103 -12.52 -27.88 25.79
N THR A 104 -12.17 -26.85 26.60
CA THR A 104 -11.35 -27.06 27.80
C THR A 104 -12.26 -27.01 29.03
N GLU A 105 -12.19 -28.06 29.86
CA GLU A 105 -12.96 -28.13 31.09
C GLU A 105 -12.58 -27.01 32.05
N GLY A 106 -13.57 -26.32 32.63
CA GLY A 106 -13.36 -25.26 33.62
C GLY A 106 -13.72 -23.84 33.20
N TYR A 107 -13.98 -23.57 31.91
CA TYR A 107 -14.31 -22.21 31.40
C TYR A 107 -15.79 -22.09 30.98
N ASN A 108 -16.68 -22.38 31.91
CA ASN A 108 -18.15 -22.40 31.66
C ASN A 108 -18.74 -21.05 31.18
N TRP A 109 -18.08 -19.93 31.43
CA TRP A 109 -18.52 -18.59 31.01
C TRP A 109 -18.36 -18.33 29.48
N ILE A 110 -17.57 -19.14 28.76
CA ILE A 110 -17.40 -19.04 27.31
C ILE A 110 -18.35 -19.97 26.55
N VAL A 111 -18.86 -21.01 27.19
CA VAL A 111 -19.70 -22.04 26.55
C VAL A 111 -20.99 -21.45 25.93
N GLY A 112 -21.48 -20.33 26.44
CA GLY A 112 -22.66 -19.64 25.91
C GLY A 112 -22.37 -18.55 24.86
N PHE A 113 -21.10 -18.30 24.48
CA PHE A 113 -20.75 -17.20 23.58
C PHE A 113 -21.12 -17.53 22.12
N SER A 114 -21.95 -16.68 21.51
CA SER A 114 -22.43 -16.90 20.14
C SER A 114 -21.35 -16.63 19.09
N ARG A 115 -21.03 -17.64 18.28
CA ARG A 115 -20.08 -17.53 17.15
C ARG A 115 -20.56 -16.54 16.09
N MET A 116 -21.88 -16.48 15.87
CA MET A 116 -22.48 -15.52 14.93
C MET A 116 -22.28 -14.06 15.38
N MET A 117 -22.16 -13.81 16.67
CA MET A 117 -21.86 -12.49 17.21
C MET A 117 -20.48 -11.98 16.74
N ILE A 118 -19.47 -12.87 16.62
CA ILE A 118 -18.15 -12.50 16.10
C ILE A 118 -18.26 -12.04 14.64
N LEU A 119 -19.09 -12.70 13.85
CA LEU A 119 -19.31 -12.31 12.44
C LEU A 119 -19.98 -10.93 12.36
N TRP A 120 -21.06 -10.71 13.11
CA TRP A 120 -21.72 -9.39 13.17
C TRP A 120 -20.78 -8.31 13.65
N MET A 121 -20.02 -8.59 14.71
CA MET A 121 -19.00 -7.67 15.22
C MET A 121 -17.96 -7.32 14.16
N THR A 122 -17.45 -8.30 13.42
CA THR A 122 -16.42 -8.07 12.37
C THR A 122 -16.94 -7.15 11.27
N ILE A 123 -18.18 -7.39 10.82
CA ILE A 123 -18.82 -6.58 9.77
C ILE A 123 -19.05 -5.14 10.28
N LEU A 124 -19.69 -5.00 11.43
CA LEU A 124 -20.02 -3.69 12.00
C LEU A 124 -18.77 -2.90 12.35
N ASN A 125 -17.79 -3.54 12.99
CA ASN A 125 -16.53 -2.90 13.31
C ASN A 125 -15.79 -2.42 12.07
N THR A 126 -15.77 -3.21 10.99
CA THR A 126 -15.14 -2.79 9.73
C THR A 126 -15.85 -1.56 9.15
N ILE A 127 -17.17 -1.56 9.12
CA ILE A 127 -17.96 -0.44 8.61
C ILE A 127 -17.73 0.81 9.48
N PHE A 128 -17.87 0.69 10.80
CA PHE A 128 -17.75 1.83 11.72
C PHE A 128 -16.33 2.39 11.75
N MET A 129 -15.31 1.53 11.69
CA MET A 129 -13.92 1.96 11.60
C MET A 129 -13.65 2.75 10.32
N VAL A 130 -14.11 2.26 9.16
CA VAL A 130 -13.94 2.96 7.89
C VAL A 130 -14.69 4.29 7.88
N VAL A 131 -15.93 4.32 8.39
CA VAL A 131 -16.73 5.56 8.49
C VAL A 131 -16.05 6.55 9.43
N TRP A 132 -15.68 6.12 10.62
CA TRP A 132 -14.99 6.94 11.62
C TRP A 132 -13.69 7.54 11.05
N ARG A 133 -12.84 6.71 10.42
CA ARG A 133 -11.59 7.17 9.81
C ARG A 133 -11.82 8.23 8.72
N ASN A 134 -12.87 8.08 7.92
CA ASN A 134 -13.22 9.09 6.93
C ASN A 134 -13.73 10.39 7.56
N ILE A 135 -14.55 10.31 8.61
CA ILE A 135 -15.02 11.47 9.37
C ILE A 135 -13.84 12.19 10.02
N PHE A 136 -12.96 11.46 10.70
CA PHE A 136 -11.78 12.03 11.36
C PHE A 136 -10.87 12.74 10.36
N ARG A 137 -10.64 12.11 9.20
CA ARG A 137 -9.89 12.71 8.11
C ARG A 137 -10.55 13.99 7.59
N PHE A 138 -11.88 13.99 7.45
CA PHE A 138 -12.64 15.17 7.04
C PHE A 138 -12.52 16.31 8.06
N ILE A 139 -12.61 16.00 9.35
CA ILE A 139 -12.42 16.97 10.43
C ILE A 139 -10.99 17.54 10.40
N LEU A 140 -9.99 16.67 10.28
CA LEU A 140 -8.59 17.11 10.17
C LEU A 140 -8.34 17.98 8.92
N MET A 141 -8.97 17.67 7.78
CA MET A 141 -8.89 18.51 6.59
C MET A 141 -9.50 19.89 6.81
N LYS A 142 -10.65 19.96 7.49
CA LYS A 142 -11.33 21.22 7.78
C LYS A 142 -10.55 22.05 8.79
N LEU A 143 -9.95 21.42 9.80
CA LEU A 143 -9.09 22.07 10.79
C LEU A 143 -7.70 22.39 10.22
N GLY A 144 -7.18 21.58 9.28
CA GLY A 144 -5.88 21.77 8.63
C GLY A 144 -5.82 22.99 7.71
N ASN A 145 -6.96 23.54 7.32
CA ASN A 145 -7.04 24.79 6.55
C ASN A 145 -6.84 26.05 7.42
N SER A 146 -6.70 25.88 8.73
CA SER A 146 -6.39 26.94 9.67
C SER A 146 -4.90 27.28 9.61
N ARG A 147 -4.55 28.58 9.62
CA ARG A 147 -3.16 29.08 9.65
C ARG A 147 -2.26 28.41 10.70
N PHE A 148 -2.84 27.88 11.77
CA PHE A 148 -2.12 27.22 12.87
C PHE A 148 -1.53 25.83 12.55
N ASN A 149 -1.88 25.21 11.42
CA ASN A 149 -1.44 23.85 11.10
C ASN A 149 -0.70 23.75 9.75
N ARG A 150 -0.29 24.89 9.20
CA ARG A 150 0.50 24.94 7.99
C ARG A 150 1.96 24.66 8.31
N LYS A 151 2.59 23.84 7.49
CA LYS A 151 4.02 23.55 7.53
C LYS A 151 4.70 24.35 6.44
N PRO A 152 5.41 25.42 6.81
CA PRO A 152 6.15 26.21 5.85
C PRO A 152 7.33 25.39 5.31
N VAL A 153 7.34 25.18 3.99
CA VAL A 153 8.34 24.39 3.26
C VAL A 153 9.09 25.29 2.30
N LEU A 154 10.41 25.23 2.36
CA LEU A 154 11.29 25.87 1.40
C LEU A 154 11.82 24.83 0.42
N ILE A 155 11.79 25.14 -0.88
CA ILE A 155 12.34 24.27 -1.92
C ILE A 155 13.70 24.82 -2.35
N VAL A 156 14.71 23.94 -2.39
CA VAL A 156 16.07 24.25 -2.83
C VAL A 156 16.40 23.44 -4.07
N GLY A 157 16.62 24.15 -5.18
CA GLY A 157 16.78 23.59 -6.52
C GLY A 157 15.43 23.34 -7.23
N TYR A 158 15.40 23.68 -8.52
CA TYR A 158 14.22 23.45 -9.35
C TYR A 158 14.50 22.40 -10.44
N SER A 159 13.91 21.24 -10.24
CA SER A 159 14.04 20.09 -11.12
C SER A 159 12.67 19.47 -11.41
N GLN A 160 12.60 18.42 -12.21
CA GLN A 160 11.36 17.64 -12.39
C GLN A 160 10.83 17.08 -11.07
N ALA A 161 11.71 16.75 -10.14
CA ALA A 161 11.31 16.32 -8.79
C ALA A 161 10.63 17.46 -8.01
N ALA A 162 11.11 18.71 -8.13
CA ALA A 162 10.46 19.89 -7.56
C ALA A 162 9.07 20.09 -8.13
N GLU A 163 8.91 20.02 -9.46
CA GLU A 163 7.60 20.12 -10.11
C GLU A 163 6.61 19.07 -9.60
N ALA A 164 7.06 17.82 -9.53
CA ALA A 164 6.24 16.72 -9.05
C ALA A 164 5.87 16.88 -7.57
N TYR A 165 6.76 17.46 -6.76
CA TYR A 165 6.50 17.77 -5.35
C TYR A 165 5.46 18.89 -5.21
N ILE A 166 5.65 20.00 -5.94
CA ILE A 166 4.75 21.17 -5.95
C ILE A 166 3.33 20.72 -6.37
N GLU A 167 3.22 19.96 -7.45
CA GLU A 167 1.94 19.49 -7.96
C GLU A 167 1.20 18.62 -6.91
N ARG A 168 1.93 17.73 -6.22
CA ARG A 168 1.34 16.90 -5.16
C ARG A 168 0.88 17.74 -3.97
N VAL A 169 1.66 18.74 -3.55
CA VAL A 169 1.30 19.65 -2.46
C VAL A 169 0.08 20.48 -2.85
N MET A 170 0.03 21.02 -4.06
CA MET A 170 -1.10 21.82 -4.54
C MET A 170 -2.38 20.99 -4.69
N THR A 171 -2.27 19.77 -5.17
CA THR A 171 -3.40 18.84 -5.31
C THR A 171 -3.92 18.36 -3.95
N HIS A 172 -3.04 18.29 -2.95
CA HIS A 172 -3.35 17.76 -1.63
C HIS A 172 -3.22 18.80 -0.52
N LYS A 173 -3.85 19.95 -0.68
CA LYS A 173 -3.85 21.07 0.30
C LYS A 173 -4.20 20.65 1.72
N GLN A 174 -4.95 19.56 1.87
CA GLN A 174 -5.28 18.95 3.16
C GLN A 174 -4.06 18.43 3.96
N TRP A 175 -2.90 18.29 3.34
CA TRP A 175 -1.68 17.87 4.05
C TRP A 175 -1.07 19.02 4.85
N GLY A 176 -1.51 20.26 4.61
CA GLY A 176 -1.10 21.42 5.37
C GLY A 176 0.31 21.93 5.04
N TYR A 177 0.90 21.50 3.93
CA TYR A 177 2.15 22.09 3.44
C TYR A 177 1.89 23.44 2.80
N ASP A 178 2.73 24.42 3.13
CA ASP A 178 2.70 25.78 2.59
C ASP A 178 4.08 26.09 2.01
N ILE A 179 4.15 26.18 0.68
CA ILE A 179 5.44 26.39 0.02
C ILE A 179 5.77 27.88 0.08
N LEU A 180 6.82 28.21 0.82
CA LEU A 180 7.29 29.58 1.02
C LEU A 180 7.87 30.19 -0.26
N GLY A 181 8.57 29.36 -1.04
CA GLY A 181 9.21 29.74 -2.29
C GLY A 181 10.26 28.75 -2.72
N ILE A 182 10.97 29.10 -3.78
CA ILE A 182 12.02 28.29 -4.42
C ILE A 182 13.32 29.09 -4.40
N LEU A 183 14.41 28.45 -4.02
CA LEU A 183 15.76 28.95 -4.24
C LEU A 183 16.40 28.16 -5.38
N ASP A 184 16.80 28.85 -6.45
CA ASP A 184 17.38 28.18 -7.64
C ASP A 184 18.28 29.16 -8.38
N ASP A 185 19.38 28.67 -8.95
CA ASP A 185 20.38 29.51 -9.63
C ASP A 185 20.04 29.79 -11.10
N HIS A 186 19.15 28.99 -11.69
CA HIS A 186 18.78 29.08 -13.11
C HIS A 186 17.50 29.87 -13.35
N LEU A 187 16.73 30.14 -12.31
CA LEU A 187 15.49 30.88 -12.38
C LEU A 187 15.74 32.35 -11.97
N HIS A 188 15.03 33.29 -12.61
CA HIS A 188 15.13 34.69 -12.25
C HIS A 188 14.42 34.97 -10.91
N THR A 189 15.08 35.75 -10.06
CA THR A 189 14.49 36.22 -8.79
C THR A 189 13.18 36.96 -9.05
N ASN A 190 12.15 36.68 -8.25
CA ASN A 190 10.79 37.20 -8.41
C ASN A 190 10.00 36.58 -9.60
N GLU A 191 10.54 35.65 -10.34
CA GLU A 191 9.76 34.84 -11.26
C GLU A 191 8.77 33.96 -10.47
N SER A 192 7.61 33.69 -11.07
CA SER A 192 6.63 32.81 -10.46
C SER A 192 6.50 31.51 -11.27
N VAL A 193 6.89 30.41 -10.66
CA VAL A 193 6.77 29.08 -11.27
C VAL A 193 5.62 28.32 -10.62
N ARG A 194 4.60 27.97 -11.41
CA ARG A 194 3.37 27.33 -10.91
C ARG A 194 2.68 28.07 -9.74
N GLY A 195 2.83 29.41 -9.69
CA GLY A 195 2.26 30.25 -8.64
C GLY A 195 3.09 30.34 -7.36
N ILE A 196 4.31 29.81 -7.36
CA ILE A 196 5.28 29.91 -6.27
C ILE A 196 6.40 30.87 -6.69
N SER A 197 6.75 31.80 -5.83
CA SER A 197 7.79 32.81 -6.12
C SER A 197 9.18 32.21 -5.98
N VAL A 198 10.06 32.57 -6.90
CA VAL A 198 11.51 32.33 -6.80
C VAL A 198 12.11 33.43 -5.91
N LEU A 199 12.72 33.02 -4.82
CA LEU A 199 13.21 33.93 -3.76
C LEU A 199 14.62 34.43 -4.03
N GLY A 200 15.41 33.66 -4.77
CA GLY A 200 16.79 33.99 -5.12
C GLY A 200 17.64 32.77 -5.44
N PRO A 201 18.97 32.97 -5.54
CA PRO A 201 19.91 31.88 -5.77
C PRO A 201 20.07 30.98 -4.54
N ILE A 202 20.57 29.78 -4.74
CA ILE A 202 20.80 28.78 -3.65
C ILE A 202 21.75 29.33 -2.58
N GLU A 203 22.72 30.15 -2.95
CA GLU A 203 23.66 30.79 -2.03
C GLU A 203 22.98 31.66 -0.99
N SER A 204 21.79 32.21 -1.26
CA SER A 204 21.01 32.99 -0.30
C SER A 204 20.31 32.16 0.77
N LEU A 205 20.48 30.83 0.79
CA LEU A 205 19.81 29.91 1.72
C LEU A 205 20.11 30.24 3.19
N GLU A 206 21.38 30.48 3.56
CA GLU A 206 21.77 30.79 4.95
C GLU A 206 21.16 32.12 5.40
N GLU A 207 21.20 33.14 4.53
CA GLU A 207 20.59 34.44 4.81
C GLU A 207 19.08 34.35 4.93
N TYR A 208 18.43 33.58 4.06
CA TYR A 208 16.98 33.36 4.12
C TYR A 208 16.55 32.70 5.41
N LEU A 209 17.25 31.62 5.83
CA LEU A 209 16.96 30.91 7.05
C LEU A 209 17.19 31.69 8.32
N SER A 210 18.13 32.68 8.28
CA SER A 210 18.37 33.60 9.40
C SER A 210 17.22 34.59 9.63
N LYS A 211 16.48 34.94 8.56
CA LYS A 211 15.39 35.93 8.59
C LYS A 211 14.00 35.33 8.61
N ASN A 212 13.83 34.10 8.16
CA ASN A 212 12.53 33.47 7.98
C ASN A 212 12.49 32.11 8.66
N ILE A 213 11.30 31.72 9.11
CA ILE A 213 11.06 30.41 9.75
C ILE A 213 10.56 29.44 8.70
N ALA A 214 11.37 28.44 8.33
CA ALA A 214 10.96 27.26 7.60
C ALA A 214 10.86 26.06 8.56
N GLU A 215 9.83 25.23 8.46
CA GLU A 215 9.71 24.00 9.25
C GLU A 215 10.40 22.83 8.54
N SER A 216 10.46 22.86 7.19
CA SER A 216 11.11 21.82 6.39
C SER A 216 11.76 22.42 5.14
N ILE A 217 12.89 21.86 4.76
CA ILE A 217 13.61 22.18 3.53
C ILE A 217 13.58 20.95 2.64
N ILE A 218 13.14 21.11 1.40
CA ILE A 218 13.12 20.05 0.40
C ILE A 218 14.17 20.35 -0.66
N ILE A 219 15.22 19.54 -0.69
CA ILE A 219 16.29 19.64 -1.68
C ILE A 219 15.90 18.84 -2.91
N THR A 220 15.86 19.51 -4.08
CA THR A 220 15.43 18.90 -5.35
C THR A 220 16.37 19.29 -6.49
N LEU A 221 17.67 19.11 -6.27
CA LEU A 221 18.71 19.43 -7.23
C LEU A 221 18.62 18.53 -8.47
N LYS A 222 19.02 19.06 -9.63
CA LYS A 222 19.28 18.23 -10.81
C LYS A 222 20.52 17.36 -10.56
N LEU A 223 20.55 16.18 -11.17
CA LEU A 223 21.64 15.22 -10.98
C LEU A 223 23.04 15.83 -11.25
N LYS A 224 23.14 16.75 -12.20
CA LYS A 224 24.39 17.45 -12.53
C LYS A 224 24.88 18.41 -11.45
N GLU A 225 24.03 18.75 -10.49
CA GLU A 225 24.28 19.74 -9.42
C GLU A 225 24.53 19.05 -8.07
N TYR A 226 24.65 17.73 -8.05
CA TYR A 226 24.84 16.98 -6.79
C TYR A 226 26.18 17.27 -6.11
N ASP A 227 27.16 17.82 -6.83
CA ASP A 227 28.42 18.29 -6.24
C ASP A 227 28.20 19.36 -5.18
N ARG A 228 27.11 20.13 -5.27
CA ARG A 228 26.71 21.16 -4.29
C ARG A 228 25.89 20.66 -3.13
N LEU A 229 25.48 19.38 -3.17
CA LEU A 229 24.57 18.81 -2.16
C LEU A 229 25.18 18.86 -0.75
N GLU A 230 26.48 18.60 -0.63
CA GLU A 230 27.18 18.58 0.66
C GLU A 230 27.16 19.97 1.30
N GLU A 231 27.44 21.04 0.54
CA GLU A 231 27.41 22.43 1.01
C GLU A 231 26.00 22.82 1.48
N ILE A 232 24.97 22.51 0.68
CA ILE A 232 23.58 22.82 1.01
C ILE A 232 23.14 22.08 2.28
N VAL A 233 23.47 20.79 2.40
CA VAL A 233 23.17 19.99 3.59
C VAL A 233 23.84 20.57 4.81
N HIS A 234 25.10 20.99 4.72
CA HIS A 234 25.82 21.61 5.83
C HIS A 234 25.12 22.88 6.35
N VAL A 235 24.66 23.75 5.44
CA VAL A 235 23.89 24.95 5.80
C VAL A 235 22.58 24.59 6.48
N CYS A 236 21.88 23.55 5.94
CA CYS A 236 20.64 23.07 6.52
C CYS A 236 20.84 22.48 7.93
N GLU A 237 21.88 21.67 8.14
CA GLU A 237 22.20 21.09 9.45
C GLU A 237 22.52 22.16 10.49
N LYS A 238 23.30 23.18 10.11
CA LYS A 238 23.61 24.31 10.97
C LYS A 238 22.37 25.10 11.39
N SER A 239 21.36 25.17 10.53
CA SER A 239 20.10 25.86 10.83
C SER A 239 19.17 25.03 11.74
N GLY A 240 19.39 23.71 11.89
CA GLY A 240 18.53 22.80 12.65
C GLY A 240 17.15 22.54 12.04
N VAL A 241 16.90 22.99 10.81
CA VAL A 241 15.64 22.78 10.09
C VAL A 241 15.59 21.37 9.53
N HIS A 242 14.42 20.75 9.62
CA HIS A 242 14.23 19.40 9.06
C HIS A 242 14.42 19.41 7.56
N THR A 243 15.40 18.62 7.08
CA THR A 243 15.78 18.62 5.67
C THR A 243 15.47 17.26 5.04
N GLU A 244 14.81 17.29 3.90
CA GLU A 244 14.48 16.10 3.11
C GLU A 244 15.09 16.27 1.70
N PHE A 245 15.67 15.21 1.18
CA PHE A 245 16.20 15.19 -0.17
C PHE A 245 15.31 14.33 -1.09
N VAL A 246 14.87 14.92 -2.20
CA VAL A 246 14.12 14.24 -3.25
C VAL A 246 15.00 14.12 -4.48
N PRO A 247 15.58 12.96 -4.75
CA PRO A 247 16.49 12.79 -5.86
C PRO A 247 15.75 12.87 -7.20
N ASP A 248 16.35 13.61 -8.14
CA ASP A 248 15.84 13.76 -9.50
C ASP A 248 16.48 12.73 -10.44
N TYR A 249 15.87 11.56 -10.53
CA TYR A 249 16.28 10.48 -11.44
C TYR A 249 15.26 10.20 -12.53
N ASN A 250 14.23 11.04 -12.69
CA ASN A 250 13.15 10.82 -13.66
C ASN A 250 13.66 10.80 -15.11
N ASP A 251 14.70 11.56 -15.42
CA ASP A 251 15.33 11.57 -16.75
C ASP A 251 16.07 10.27 -17.06
N ILE A 252 16.48 9.51 -16.04
CA ILE A 252 17.28 8.28 -16.20
C ILE A 252 16.40 7.05 -16.03
N ILE A 253 15.43 7.12 -15.12
CA ILE A 253 14.59 5.99 -14.74
C ILE A 253 13.16 6.25 -15.22
N SER A 254 12.78 5.71 -16.35
CA SER A 254 11.43 5.84 -16.94
C SER A 254 10.34 5.07 -16.19
N THR A 255 10.69 4.29 -15.17
CA THR A 255 9.77 3.49 -14.37
C THR A 255 9.58 4.11 -12.98
N LYS A 256 8.59 3.62 -12.21
CA LYS A 256 8.39 4.08 -10.82
C LYS A 256 9.39 3.36 -9.90
N PRO A 257 10.52 3.99 -9.54
CA PRO A 257 11.46 3.40 -8.61
C PRO A 257 10.88 3.34 -7.20
N TYR A 258 11.36 2.42 -6.39
CA TYR A 258 11.03 2.34 -4.97
C TYR A 258 12.28 2.07 -4.16
N THR A 259 12.31 2.60 -2.96
CA THR A 259 13.45 2.48 -2.05
C THR A 259 13.19 1.36 -1.05
N VAL A 260 14.20 0.51 -0.85
CA VAL A 260 14.22 -0.54 0.17
C VAL A 260 15.45 -0.33 1.04
N ASP A 261 15.30 -0.49 2.32
CA ASP A 261 16.43 -0.49 3.25
C ASP A 261 17.08 -1.89 3.25
N PHE A 262 18.37 -1.94 2.90
CA PHE A 262 19.18 -3.13 2.97
C PHE A 262 20.25 -2.94 4.05
N LEU A 263 19.95 -3.36 5.27
CA LEU A 263 20.87 -3.28 6.42
C LEU A 263 21.40 -1.86 6.68
N GLY A 264 20.55 -0.86 6.57
CA GLY A 264 20.91 0.56 6.73
C GLY A 264 21.39 1.24 5.45
N LEU A 265 21.48 0.52 4.33
CA LEU A 265 21.81 1.08 3.03
C LEU A 265 20.53 1.26 2.19
N PRO A 266 20.16 2.49 1.80
CA PRO A 266 18.98 2.70 0.95
C PRO A 266 19.26 2.23 -0.48
N LEU A 267 18.60 1.14 -0.91
CA LEU A 267 18.64 0.63 -2.28
C LEU A 267 17.47 1.19 -3.08
N ILE A 268 17.78 1.82 -4.21
CA ILE A 268 16.76 2.29 -5.15
C ILE A 268 16.58 1.24 -6.23
N HIS A 269 15.46 0.55 -6.20
CA HIS A 269 15.08 -0.38 -7.25
C HIS A 269 14.55 0.38 -8.47
N ILE A 270 15.23 0.23 -9.60
CA ILE A 270 14.89 0.91 -10.86
C ILE A 270 13.56 0.44 -11.43
N ARG A 271 13.22 -0.84 -11.24
CA ARG A 271 12.02 -1.43 -11.81
C ARG A 271 11.27 -2.28 -10.78
N HIS A 272 10.03 -1.93 -10.53
CA HIS A 272 9.12 -2.77 -9.75
C HIS A 272 8.49 -3.81 -10.67
N VAL A 273 8.77 -5.08 -10.42
CA VAL A 273 8.10 -6.21 -11.10
C VAL A 273 7.23 -6.91 -10.06
N PRO A 274 5.89 -6.72 -10.10
CA PRO A 274 4.97 -7.29 -9.10
C PRO A 274 5.09 -8.81 -8.91
N LEU A 275 5.53 -9.52 -9.95
CA LEU A 275 5.74 -10.98 -9.93
C LEU A 275 6.99 -11.43 -9.16
N MET A 276 7.87 -10.51 -8.75
CA MET A 276 8.99 -10.85 -7.87
C MET A 276 8.55 -11.02 -6.40
N GLU A 277 7.38 -10.51 -6.04
CA GLU A 277 6.79 -10.75 -4.73
C GLU A 277 6.25 -12.18 -4.64
N ALA A 278 6.68 -12.92 -3.63
CA ALA A 278 6.33 -14.35 -3.48
C ALA A 278 4.82 -14.60 -3.48
N GLY A 279 4.03 -13.70 -2.87
CA GLY A 279 2.57 -13.80 -2.86
C GLY A 279 1.95 -13.67 -4.26
N ASN A 280 2.39 -12.68 -5.03
CA ASN A 280 1.90 -12.45 -6.40
C ASN A 280 2.33 -13.58 -7.35
N ALA A 281 3.56 -14.08 -7.17
CA ALA A 281 4.05 -15.22 -7.93
C ALA A 281 3.25 -16.49 -7.65
N PHE A 282 2.91 -16.74 -6.38
CA PHE A 282 2.07 -17.88 -5.98
C PHE A 282 0.65 -17.78 -6.56
N ILE A 283 0.01 -16.62 -6.42
CA ILE A 283 -1.34 -16.39 -6.97
C ILE A 283 -1.34 -16.59 -8.48
N LYS A 284 -0.35 -15.99 -9.17
CA LYS A 284 -0.22 -16.18 -10.61
C LYS A 284 -0.05 -17.65 -10.97
N ARG A 285 0.80 -18.39 -10.27
CA ARG A 285 1.02 -19.82 -10.54
C ARG A 285 -0.26 -20.65 -10.35
N ALA A 286 -1.00 -20.36 -9.29
CA ALA A 286 -2.29 -21.00 -9.04
C ALA A 286 -3.30 -20.69 -10.17
N MET A 287 -3.39 -19.42 -10.57
CA MET A 287 -4.26 -19.04 -11.69
C MET A 287 -3.84 -19.69 -13.02
N ASP A 288 -2.54 -19.79 -13.29
CA ASP A 288 -2.02 -20.44 -14.50
C ASP A 288 -2.40 -21.93 -14.54
N ILE A 289 -2.27 -22.64 -13.41
CA ILE A 289 -2.60 -24.06 -13.31
C ILE A 289 -4.12 -24.27 -13.46
N VAL A 290 -4.93 -23.56 -12.68
CA VAL A 290 -6.38 -23.69 -12.72
C VAL A 290 -6.93 -23.28 -14.08
N GLY A 291 -6.47 -22.14 -14.61
CA GLY A 291 -6.89 -21.62 -15.91
C GLY A 291 -6.51 -22.55 -17.05
N SER A 292 -5.28 -23.09 -17.06
CA SER A 292 -4.85 -24.04 -18.10
C SER A 292 -5.64 -25.35 -18.05
N LEU A 293 -5.94 -25.86 -16.84
CA LEU A 293 -6.74 -27.06 -16.68
C LEU A 293 -8.17 -26.86 -17.21
N LEU A 294 -8.79 -25.74 -16.84
CA LEU A 294 -10.13 -25.38 -17.34
C LEU A 294 -10.14 -25.23 -18.86
N CYS A 295 -9.15 -24.56 -19.43
CA CYS A 295 -9.02 -24.40 -20.87
C CYS A 295 -8.84 -25.74 -21.58
N ILE A 296 -7.99 -26.64 -21.06
CA ILE A 296 -7.80 -27.97 -21.64
C ILE A 296 -9.11 -28.74 -21.64
N VAL A 297 -9.87 -28.74 -20.54
CA VAL A 297 -11.18 -29.41 -20.46
C VAL A 297 -12.18 -28.80 -21.43
N LEU A 298 -12.31 -27.46 -21.42
CA LEU A 298 -13.28 -26.76 -22.25
C LEU A 298 -13.00 -26.93 -23.76
N PHE A 299 -11.75 -26.82 -24.16
CA PHE A 299 -11.33 -26.91 -25.55
C PHE A 299 -10.96 -28.32 -25.99
N SER A 300 -11.06 -29.33 -25.13
CA SER A 300 -10.74 -30.72 -25.47
C SER A 300 -11.48 -31.27 -26.71
N PRO A 301 -12.78 -30.97 -26.96
CA PRO A 301 -13.45 -31.45 -28.16
C PRO A 301 -12.83 -30.83 -29.44
N ILE A 302 -12.52 -29.54 -29.40
CA ILE A 302 -11.91 -28.81 -30.52
C ILE A 302 -10.48 -29.32 -30.76
N MET A 303 -9.73 -29.52 -29.69
CA MET A 303 -8.38 -30.08 -29.77
C MET A 303 -8.38 -31.50 -30.35
N LEU A 304 -9.36 -32.32 -29.99
CA LEU A 304 -9.54 -33.66 -30.55
C LEU A 304 -9.86 -33.63 -32.04
N ALA A 305 -10.79 -32.77 -32.44
CA ALA A 305 -11.12 -32.56 -33.88
C ALA A 305 -9.91 -32.09 -34.67
N ALA A 306 -9.14 -31.12 -34.14
CA ALA A 306 -7.89 -30.65 -34.75
C ALA A 306 -6.83 -31.76 -34.85
N ALA A 307 -6.69 -32.59 -33.83
CA ALA A 307 -5.78 -33.72 -33.82
C ALA A 307 -6.13 -34.75 -34.92
N ILE A 308 -7.41 -35.05 -35.06
CA ILE A 308 -7.92 -35.95 -36.11
C ILE A 308 -7.64 -35.34 -37.52
N ALA A 309 -7.99 -34.06 -37.70
CA ALA A 309 -7.76 -33.37 -38.99
C ALA A 309 -6.26 -33.37 -39.36
N VAL A 310 -5.37 -33.09 -38.45
CA VAL A 310 -3.92 -33.10 -38.66
C VAL A 310 -3.43 -34.50 -39.02
N LYS A 311 -3.97 -35.52 -38.33
CA LYS A 311 -3.58 -36.93 -38.63
C LYS A 311 -4.05 -37.41 -39.98
N LEU A 312 -5.23 -36.98 -40.40
CA LEU A 312 -5.78 -37.32 -41.73
C LEU A 312 -5.11 -36.55 -42.86
N SER A 313 -4.62 -35.36 -42.63
CA SER A 313 -4.01 -34.53 -43.66
C SER A 313 -2.63 -34.99 -44.08
N SER A 314 -1.82 -35.54 -43.16
CA SER A 314 -0.47 -36.04 -43.53
C SER A 314 0.12 -37.00 -42.48
N PRO A 315 0.96 -37.98 -42.91
CA PRO A 315 1.67 -38.87 -41.98
C PRO A 315 2.70 -38.11 -41.15
N GLY A 316 2.82 -38.49 -39.83
CA GLY A 316 3.83 -37.91 -38.94
C GLY A 316 3.30 -37.60 -37.53
N PRO A 317 4.09 -36.95 -36.68
CA PRO A 317 3.70 -36.61 -35.29
C PRO A 317 2.64 -35.52 -35.25
N LEU A 318 1.67 -35.64 -34.36
CA LEU A 318 0.60 -34.63 -34.12
C LEU A 318 1.11 -33.34 -33.53
N ILE A 319 2.09 -33.44 -32.64
CA ILE A 319 2.62 -32.32 -31.85
C ILE A 319 3.99 -31.96 -32.35
N PHE A 320 4.15 -30.70 -32.70
CA PHE A 320 5.44 -30.09 -33.00
C PHE A 320 6.03 -29.49 -31.74
N LYS A 321 7.32 -29.78 -31.50
CA LYS A 321 8.08 -29.26 -30.36
C LYS A 321 9.06 -28.21 -30.84
N GLN A 322 8.97 -27.01 -30.29
CA GLN A 322 9.87 -25.92 -30.59
C GLN A 322 10.53 -25.39 -29.32
N GLU A 323 11.84 -25.26 -29.34
CA GLU A 323 12.56 -24.60 -28.25
C GLU A 323 12.37 -23.08 -28.35
N ARG A 324 12.00 -22.47 -27.25
CA ARG A 324 11.84 -21.03 -27.10
C ARG A 324 12.59 -20.55 -25.88
N VAL A 325 13.06 -19.30 -25.91
CA VAL A 325 13.68 -18.64 -24.78
C VAL A 325 12.58 -18.07 -23.89
N GLY A 326 12.60 -18.45 -22.63
CA GLY A 326 11.66 -18.00 -21.59
C GLY A 326 12.30 -17.05 -20.59
N LEU A 327 11.69 -16.98 -19.42
CA LEU A 327 12.13 -16.13 -18.31
C LEU A 327 13.58 -16.47 -17.90
N HIS A 328 14.37 -15.43 -17.58
CA HIS A 328 15.80 -15.54 -17.23
C HIS A 328 16.67 -16.25 -18.26
N ASN A 329 16.33 -16.07 -19.53
CA ASN A 329 17.07 -16.66 -20.68
C ASN A 329 17.13 -18.20 -20.64
N ARG A 330 16.19 -18.86 -19.94
CA ARG A 330 16.09 -20.33 -19.89
C ARG A 330 15.25 -20.82 -21.03
N THR A 331 15.76 -21.80 -21.79
CA THR A 331 15.01 -22.41 -22.88
C THR A 331 13.92 -23.34 -22.35
N PHE A 332 12.77 -23.33 -22.99
CA PHE A 332 11.68 -24.28 -22.73
C PHE A 332 11.11 -24.83 -24.04
N LYS A 333 10.50 -26.01 -23.97
CA LYS A 333 9.88 -26.67 -25.14
C LYS A 333 8.40 -26.24 -25.20
N MET A 334 8.04 -25.51 -26.23
CA MET A 334 6.68 -25.15 -26.58
C MET A 334 6.07 -26.23 -27.47
N TYR A 335 4.87 -26.70 -27.08
CA TYR A 335 4.12 -27.70 -27.85
C TYR A 335 3.02 -27.02 -28.67
N LYS A 336 2.89 -27.35 -29.93
CA LYS A 336 1.79 -26.89 -30.81
C LYS A 336 1.36 -28.01 -31.76
N PHE A 337 0.12 -27.96 -32.23
CA PHE A 337 -0.30 -28.83 -33.33
C PHE A 337 0.49 -28.53 -34.58
N ARG A 338 0.83 -29.57 -35.35
CA ARG A 338 1.55 -29.41 -36.61
C ARG A 338 0.64 -28.74 -37.63
N SER A 339 1.09 -27.63 -38.23
CA SER A 339 0.37 -26.89 -39.28
C SER A 339 0.99 -27.07 -40.67
N MET A 340 2.20 -27.64 -40.75
CA MET A 340 2.90 -27.85 -42.00
C MET A 340 3.18 -29.34 -42.22
N THR A 341 3.16 -29.78 -43.45
CA THR A 341 3.59 -31.14 -43.84
C THR A 341 5.09 -31.29 -43.63
N VAL A 342 5.52 -32.46 -43.16
CA VAL A 342 6.95 -32.78 -43.07
C VAL A 342 7.46 -32.92 -44.49
N GLN A 343 8.24 -31.94 -44.98
CA GLN A 343 9.03 -32.13 -46.20
C GLN A 343 10.03 -33.25 -45.91
N LYS A 344 9.93 -34.35 -46.66
CA LYS A 344 11.05 -35.30 -46.75
C LYS A 344 12.19 -34.48 -47.33
N ALA A 345 13.33 -34.47 -46.64
CA ALA A 345 14.56 -33.99 -47.26
C ALA A 345 14.70 -34.78 -48.58
N SER A 346 14.33 -34.14 -49.67
CA SER A 346 14.58 -34.69 -50.98
C SER A 346 16.09 -34.74 -51.16
N GLU A 347 16.58 -35.88 -51.54
CA GLU A 347 17.89 -36.15 -52.10
C GLU A 347 18.11 -35.22 -53.31
N GLU A 348 18.42 -33.96 -53.07
CA GLU A 348 18.86 -33.01 -54.08
C GLU A 348 20.06 -32.20 -53.58
N VAL A 349 21.16 -32.89 -53.34
CA VAL A 349 22.49 -32.35 -53.62
C VAL A 349 23.37 -33.50 -54.08
N SER A 350 23.13 -33.93 -55.32
CA SER A 350 24.15 -34.60 -56.13
C SER A 350 23.90 -34.27 -57.63
N LYS A 351 24.29 -33.07 -58.00
CA LYS A 351 24.80 -32.79 -59.35
C LYS A 351 25.66 -31.54 -59.26
#